data_00d53be056675dd49830a95d38201a5c
#
_entry.id   00d53be056675dd49830a95d38201a5c
#
_cell.length_a   1.000
_cell.length_b   1.000
_cell.length_c   1.000
_cell.angle_alpha   90.00
_cell.angle_beta   90.00
_cell.angle_gamma   90.00
#
_symmetry.space_group_name_H-M   'P 1'
#
loop_
_entity.id
_entity.type
_entity.pdbx_description
1 polymer ?
#
loop_
_entity_poly.entity_id
_entity_poly.type
_entity_poly.pdbx_seq_one_letter_code
_entity_poly.pdbx_strand_id
1 'polypeptide(L)'
;MKSETMLPLGKVDPGLREPDTPLDVRTIIEGAALAEALGYDGLAVEECKDDPYQQLALASVNTTHLGLATSVAMAFPRSPTITAMSAWTLQKVCEGRLILGLGSQVRGHIRRRYGMEWTAPAPRMRDYILAMRAVWQCWQNGEPLKHDGDHYKLDLMVPLFDPGPIDHADIPVHI
;
A
#
# COMPACT_ATOMS: atom_id res chain seq x y z
N MET A 1 -3.77 -16.33 18.60
CA MET A 1 -4.49 -15.11 18.19
C MET A 1 -3.43 -14.18 17.63
N LYS A 2 -3.60 -13.65 16.43
CA LYS A 2 -2.65 -12.65 15.88
C LYS A 2 -2.98 -11.28 16.45
N SER A 3 -1.95 -10.50 16.78
CA SER A 3 -2.07 -9.14 17.32
C SER A 3 -1.34 -8.17 16.36
N GLU A 4 -2.03 -7.10 15.99
CA GLU A 4 -1.47 -6.06 15.13
C GLU A 4 -1.54 -4.71 15.85
N THR A 5 -0.61 -3.82 15.57
CA THR A 5 -0.59 -2.47 16.09
C THR A 5 -0.60 -1.48 14.95
N MET A 6 -1.00 -0.25 15.23
CA MET A 6 -0.91 0.88 14.30
C MET A 6 0.14 1.86 14.77
N LEU A 7 0.90 2.43 13.85
CA LEU A 7 1.77 3.55 14.17
C LEU A 7 0.93 4.78 14.57
N PRO A 8 1.38 5.54 15.57
CA PRO A 8 0.76 6.82 15.88
C PRO A 8 0.81 7.73 14.65
N LEU A 9 -0.32 8.30 14.27
CA LEU A 9 -0.43 9.15 13.09
C LEU A 9 0.00 10.60 13.31
N GLY A 10 0.43 10.94 14.51
CA GLY A 10 0.65 12.34 14.90
C GLY A 10 -0.62 13.17 14.72
N LYS A 11 -1.79 12.57 14.88
CA LYS A 11 -3.09 13.26 14.91
C LYS A 11 -3.76 13.04 16.26
N VAL A 12 -4.57 14.00 16.67
CA VAL A 12 -5.47 13.85 17.80
C VAL A 12 -6.63 12.96 17.37
N ASP A 13 -6.88 11.91 18.13
CA ASP A 13 -8.20 11.30 18.17
C ASP A 13 -9.18 12.38 18.65
N PRO A 14 -10.28 12.67 17.94
CA PRO A 14 -11.25 13.67 18.36
C PRO A 14 -11.76 13.52 19.79
N GLY A 15 -11.62 12.32 20.37
CA GLY A 15 -11.96 12.02 21.74
C GLY A 15 -10.88 12.36 22.77
N LEU A 16 -9.62 12.52 22.40
CA LEU A 16 -8.50 12.60 23.34
C LEU A 16 -8.01 14.02 23.69
N ARG A 17 -8.47 15.06 23.05
CA ARG A 17 -8.16 16.49 23.33
C ARG A 17 -6.67 16.86 23.42
N GLU A 18 -5.77 16.05 22.87
CA GLU A 18 -4.34 16.35 22.86
C GLU A 18 -3.94 17.18 21.64
N PRO A 19 -2.89 18.02 21.73
CA PRO A 19 -2.40 18.78 20.58
C PRO A 19 -1.99 17.85 19.43
N ASP A 20 -2.34 18.22 18.21
CA ASP A 20 -1.94 17.52 16.99
C ASP A 20 -0.43 17.67 16.78
N THR A 21 0.35 16.74 17.32
CA THR A 21 1.79 16.71 17.12
C THR A 21 2.10 15.92 15.85
N PRO A 22 2.76 16.52 14.85
CA PRO A 22 3.18 15.82 13.67
C PRO A 22 4.07 14.62 14.02
N LEU A 23 3.86 13.49 13.34
CA LEU A 23 4.75 12.34 13.45
C LEU A 23 6.12 12.71 12.89
N ASP A 24 7.19 12.50 13.66
CA ASP A 24 8.53 12.44 13.07
C ASP A 24 8.69 11.08 12.38
N VAL A 25 8.59 11.06 11.06
CA VAL A 25 8.65 9.82 10.26
C VAL A 25 9.94 9.01 10.49
N ARG A 26 11.01 9.62 10.99
CA ARG A 26 12.26 8.91 11.33
C ARG A 26 12.09 7.96 12.51
N THR A 27 11.13 8.25 13.41
CA THR A 27 10.85 7.38 14.56
C THR A 27 10.13 6.08 14.19
N ILE A 28 9.66 5.95 12.95
CA ILE A 28 8.99 4.73 12.46
C ILE A 28 9.94 3.52 12.54
N ILE A 29 11.21 3.72 12.25
CA ILE A 29 12.21 2.64 12.26
C ILE A 29 12.30 2.01 13.66
N GLU A 30 12.43 2.83 14.69
CA GLU A 30 12.52 2.39 16.09
C GLU A 30 11.17 1.87 16.60
N GLY A 31 10.08 2.53 16.22
CA GLY A 31 8.71 2.13 16.58
C GLY A 31 8.33 0.76 16.04
N ALA A 32 8.71 0.46 14.79
CA ALA A 32 8.48 -0.85 14.18
C ALA A 32 9.32 -1.95 14.86
N ALA A 33 10.59 -1.68 15.12
CA ALA A 33 11.46 -2.61 15.87
C ALA A 33 10.94 -2.87 17.28
N LEU A 34 10.43 -1.86 17.97
CA LEU A 34 9.79 -2.02 19.27
C LEU A 34 8.52 -2.87 19.19
N ALA A 35 7.67 -2.66 18.19
CA ALA A 35 6.47 -3.47 17.98
C ALA A 35 6.83 -4.96 17.79
N GLU A 36 7.84 -5.24 16.98
CA GLU A 36 8.36 -6.60 16.80
C GLU A 36 8.90 -7.20 18.10
N ALA A 37 9.70 -6.43 18.84
CA ALA A 37 10.27 -6.86 20.13
C ALA A 37 9.22 -7.11 21.21
N LEU A 38 8.08 -6.41 21.16
CA LEU A 38 6.93 -6.61 22.05
C LEU A 38 6.05 -7.82 21.64
N GLY A 39 6.37 -8.47 20.52
CA GLY A 39 5.69 -9.67 20.06
C GLY A 39 4.40 -9.41 19.27
N TYR A 40 4.25 -8.25 18.68
CA TYR A 40 3.17 -8.03 17.71
C TYR A 40 3.44 -8.83 16.42
N ASP A 41 2.37 -9.37 15.83
CA ASP A 41 2.45 -10.11 14.56
C ASP A 41 2.49 -9.18 13.34
N GLY A 42 2.01 -7.94 13.47
CA GLY A 42 1.94 -6.99 12.37
C GLY A 42 1.86 -5.54 12.79
N LEU A 43 2.23 -4.67 11.85
CA LEU A 43 2.15 -3.23 11.93
C LEU A 43 1.33 -2.71 10.75
N ALA A 44 0.29 -1.94 11.04
CA ALA A 44 -0.52 -1.29 10.02
C ALA A 44 -0.27 0.23 9.99
N VAL A 45 -0.29 0.81 8.81
CA VAL A 45 -0.17 2.27 8.61
C VAL A 45 -1.34 2.80 7.78
N GLU A 46 -1.82 3.98 8.14
CA GLU A 46 -2.86 4.69 7.41
C GLU A 46 -2.27 5.73 6.45
N GLU A 47 -2.94 5.97 5.33
CA GLU A 47 -2.65 7.11 4.47
C GLU A 47 -3.45 8.35 4.91
N CYS A 48 -2.88 9.16 5.77
CA CYS A 48 -3.49 10.41 6.25
C CYS A 48 -2.65 11.64 5.93
N LYS A 49 -1.53 11.81 6.62
CA LYS A 49 -0.60 12.94 6.45
C LYS A 49 0.62 12.55 5.64
N ASP A 50 1.06 11.30 5.75
CA ASP A 50 2.24 10.77 5.11
C ASP A 50 1.90 9.59 4.17
N ASP A 51 2.81 9.29 3.25
CA ASP A 51 2.66 8.20 2.29
C ASP A 51 2.88 6.84 2.97
N PRO A 52 1.91 5.91 2.92
CA PRO A 52 1.98 4.65 3.64
C PRO A 52 3.07 3.71 3.13
N TYR A 53 3.40 3.77 1.83
CA TYR A 53 4.46 2.92 1.27
C TYR A 53 5.83 3.32 1.78
N GLN A 54 6.08 4.64 1.92
CA GLN A 54 7.32 5.14 2.49
C GLN A 54 7.43 4.82 3.98
N GLN A 55 6.34 4.94 4.73
CA GLN A 55 6.31 4.54 6.13
C GLN A 55 6.64 3.05 6.31
N LEU A 56 6.03 2.17 5.51
CA LEU A 56 6.30 0.73 5.57
C LEU A 56 7.72 0.39 5.09
N ALA A 57 8.27 1.11 4.13
CA ALA A 57 9.67 0.95 3.74
C ALA A 57 10.61 1.24 4.90
N LEU A 58 10.38 2.31 5.67
CA LEU A 58 11.14 2.61 6.88
C LEU A 58 10.95 1.53 7.96
N ALA A 59 9.72 1.07 8.17
CA ALA A 59 9.43 0.01 9.14
C ALA A 59 10.12 -1.32 8.80
N SER A 60 10.30 -1.61 7.51
CA SER A 60 10.85 -2.88 7.04
C SER A 60 12.34 -3.05 7.30
N VAL A 61 13.12 -1.95 7.36
CA VAL A 61 14.59 -2.02 7.44
C VAL A 61 15.12 -2.50 8.79
N ASN A 62 14.31 -2.42 9.85
CA ASN A 62 14.70 -2.82 11.21
C ASN A 62 13.79 -3.90 11.79
N THR A 63 13.03 -4.61 10.94
CA THR A 63 12.16 -5.72 11.32
C THR A 63 12.42 -6.93 10.44
N THR A 64 12.24 -8.12 10.98
CA THR A 64 12.50 -9.38 10.28
C THR A 64 11.28 -10.29 10.17
N HIS A 65 10.31 -10.16 11.09
CA HIS A 65 9.15 -11.05 11.18
C HIS A 65 7.83 -10.28 11.15
N LEU A 66 7.85 -9.00 11.49
CA LEU A 66 6.66 -8.17 11.60
C LEU A 66 5.96 -8.06 10.24
N GLY A 67 4.71 -8.49 10.15
CA GLY A 67 3.86 -8.26 8.99
C GLY A 67 3.63 -6.74 8.80
N LEU A 68 3.66 -6.27 7.56
CA LEU A 68 3.57 -4.85 7.24
C LEU A 68 2.35 -4.59 6.38
N ALA A 69 1.40 -3.80 6.87
CA ALA A 69 0.13 -3.59 6.19
C ALA A 69 -0.17 -2.10 5.94
N THR A 70 -0.74 -1.79 4.77
CA THR A 70 -1.45 -0.52 4.60
C THR A 70 -2.89 -0.68 5.07
N SER A 71 -3.40 0.26 5.90
CA SER A 71 -4.77 0.21 6.41
C SER A 71 -5.44 1.60 6.39
N VAL A 72 -5.71 2.14 5.26
CA VAL A 72 -5.53 1.61 3.91
C VAL A 72 -4.76 2.61 3.04
N ALA A 73 -4.11 2.14 1.97
CA ALA A 73 -3.60 3.04 0.93
C ALA A 73 -4.73 3.44 -0.02
N MET A 74 -4.73 4.73 -0.44
CA MET A 74 -5.76 5.26 -1.33
C MET A 74 -5.50 4.81 -2.77
N ALA A 75 -6.38 3.96 -3.32
CA ALA A 75 -6.22 3.41 -4.66
C ALA A 75 -6.45 4.46 -5.76
N PHE A 76 -7.58 5.17 -5.72
CA PHE A 76 -8.03 5.97 -6.87
C PHE A 76 -7.20 7.20 -7.22
N PRO A 77 -6.47 7.84 -6.31
CA PRO A 77 -5.50 8.86 -6.67
C PRO A 77 -4.24 8.35 -7.38
N ARG A 78 -4.00 7.04 -7.33
CA ARG A 78 -2.86 6.38 -7.98
C ARG A 78 -3.32 5.55 -9.17
N SER A 79 -2.47 5.39 -10.19
CA SER A 79 -2.76 4.38 -11.23
C SER A 79 -2.49 2.96 -10.68
N PRO A 80 -3.16 1.92 -11.22
CA PRO A 80 -2.89 0.54 -10.84
C PRO A 80 -1.41 0.16 -11.01
N THR A 81 -0.76 0.64 -12.08
CA THR A 81 0.67 0.37 -12.35
C THR A 81 1.58 0.99 -11.28
N ILE A 82 1.30 2.23 -10.84
CA ILE A 82 2.09 2.87 -9.80
C ILE A 82 1.94 2.14 -8.46
N THR A 83 0.71 1.74 -8.11
CA THR A 83 0.49 0.93 -6.90
C THR A 83 1.14 -0.44 -7.01
N ALA A 84 1.05 -1.10 -8.17
CA ALA A 84 1.74 -2.36 -8.43
C ALA A 84 3.26 -2.23 -8.22
N MET A 85 3.86 -1.15 -8.74
CA MET A 85 5.30 -0.88 -8.61
C MET A 85 5.71 -0.61 -7.16
N SER A 86 4.94 0.21 -6.43
CA SER A 86 5.21 0.49 -5.02
C SER A 86 5.15 -0.78 -4.17
N ALA A 87 4.10 -1.59 -4.36
CA ALA A 87 3.93 -2.85 -3.64
C ALA A 87 5.02 -3.87 -4.01
N TRP A 88 5.39 -3.97 -5.29
CA TRP A 88 6.44 -4.88 -5.75
C TRP A 88 7.81 -4.54 -5.16
N THR A 89 8.14 -3.25 -5.14
CA THR A 89 9.38 -2.78 -4.53
C THR A 89 9.39 -3.05 -3.02
N LEU A 90 8.28 -2.71 -2.35
CA LEU A 90 8.17 -2.92 -0.90
C LEU A 90 8.20 -4.40 -0.53
N GLN A 91 7.56 -5.28 -1.32
CA GLN A 91 7.58 -6.73 -1.12
C GLN A 91 9.01 -7.30 -1.18
N LYS A 92 9.86 -6.77 -2.07
CA LYS A 92 11.29 -7.12 -2.11
C LYS A 92 12.02 -6.67 -0.84
N VAL A 93 11.78 -5.42 -0.40
CA VAL A 93 12.45 -4.85 0.77
C VAL A 93 12.06 -5.57 2.05
N CYS A 94 10.78 -5.92 2.19
CA CYS A 94 10.25 -6.58 3.39
C CYS A 94 10.21 -8.12 3.29
N GLU A 95 10.83 -8.71 2.26
CA GLU A 95 10.97 -10.16 2.11
C GLU A 95 9.66 -10.93 2.26
N GLY A 96 8.62 -10.48 1.55
CA GLY A 96 7.34 -11.18 1.52
C GLY A 96 6.34 -10.84 2.63
N ARG A 97 6.63 -9.86 3.48
CA ARG A 97 5.79 -9.53 4.64
C ARG A 97 4.69 -8.49 4.39
N LEU A 98 4.57 -7.99 3.15
CA LEU A 98 3.57 -6.97 2.80
C LEU A 98 2.15 -7.55 2.74
N ILE A 99 1.21 -6.83 3.33
CA ILE A 99 -0.23 -6.96 3.12
C ILE A 99 -0.74 -5.64 2.56
N LEU A 100 -1.26 -5.65 1.34
CA LEU A 100 -1.73 -4.45 0.67
C LEU A 100 -3.21 -4.19 0.93
N GLY A 101 -3.51 -3.34 1.90
CA GLY A 101 -4.86 -2.83 2.14
C GLY A 101 -5.15 -1.61 1.26
N LEU A 102 -6.23 -1.65 0.48
CA LEU A 102 -6.62 -0.61 -0.48
C LEU A 102 -7.99 -0.02 -0.13
N GLY A 103 -8.09 1.30 -0.22
CA GLY A 103 -9.35 2.03 -0.04
C GLY A 103 -9.69 2.93 -1.22
N SER A 104 -10.99 3.08 -1.50
CA SER A 104 -11.49 3.96 -2.56
C SER A 104 -11.46 5.44 -2.18
N GLN A 105 -11.37 5.75 -0.88
CA GLN A 105 -11.66 7.05 -0.30
C GLN A 105 -13.12 7.51 -0.57
N VAL A 106 -13.56 8.60 0.03
CA VAL A 106 -14.89 9.14 -0.18
C VAL A 106 -14.93 10.17 -1.32
N ARG A 107 -16.10 10.32 -1.95
CA ARG A 107 -16.32 11.21 -3.11
C ARG A 107 -15.77 12.62 -2.92
N GLY A 108 -15.96 13.20 -1.72
CA GLY A 108 -15.53 14.56 -1.41
C GLY A 108 -14.02 14.72 -1.52
N HIS A 109 -13.27 13.78 -0.98
CA HIS A 109 -11.80 13.80 -1.03
C HIS A 109 -11.28 13.51 -2.44
N ILE A 110 -11.84 12.52 -3.15
CA ILE A 110 -11.42 12.21 -4.52
C ILE A 110 -11.55 13.44 -5.42
N ARG A 111 -12.69 14.13 -5.36
CA ARG A 111 -12.94 15.30 -6.22
C ARG A 111 -12.19 16.56 -5.80
N ARG A 112 -12.19 16.87 -4.48
CA ARG A 112 -11.77 18.19 -3.98
C ARG A 112 -10.35 18.22 -3.45
N ARG A 113 -9.85 17.08 -2.94
CA ARG A 113 -8.47 16.96 -2.44
C ARG A 113 -7.53 16.41 -3.50
N TYR A 114 -7.98 15.42 -4.29
CA TYR A 114 -7.14 14.75 -5.29
C TYR A 114 -7.41 15.23 -6.73
N GLY A 115 -8.47 16.02 -6.97
CA GLY A 115 -8.77 16.54 -8.31
C GLY A 115 -9.16 15.47 -9.33
N MET A 116 -9.63 14.30 -8.86
CA MET A 116 -9.94 13.15 -9.71
C MET A 116 -11.45 13.01 -9.92
N GLU A 117 -11.83 12.35 -11.03
CA GLU A 117 -13.21 11.99 -11.28
C GLU A 117 -13.68 10.92 -10.29
N TRP A 118 -14.94 11.03 -9.86
CA TRP A 118 -15.61 10.03 -9.03
C TRP A 118 -16.54 9.17 -9.88
N THR A 119 -16.31 7.88 -9.85
CA THR A 119 -17.15 6.86 -10.46
C THR A 119 -17.60 5.86 -9.40
N ALA A 120 -18.48 4.91 -9.77
CA ALA A 120 -18.93 3.86 -8.86
C ALA A 120 -17.74 3.12 -8.24
N PRO A 121 -17.55 3.12 -6.90
CA PRO A 121 -16.30 2.69 -6.30
C PRO A 121 -16.06 1.19 -6.38
N ALA A 122 -17.09 0.36 -6.22
CA ALA A 122 -16.90 -1.08 -6.17
C ALA A 122 -16.48 -1.70 -7.53
N PRO A 123 -17.14 -1.38 -8.67
CA PRO A 123 -16.68 -1.84 -9.98
C PRO A 123 -15.28 -1.32 -10.31
N ARG A 124 -15.01 -0.03 -10.02
CA ARG A 124 -13.69 0.56 -10.26
C ARG A 124 -12.60 -0.09 -9.40
N MET A 125 -12.87 -0.41 -8.13
CA MET A 125 -11.91 -1.09 -7.25
C MET A 125 -11.61 -2.50 -7.76
N ARG A 126 -12.64 -3.24 -8.16
CA ARG A 126 -12.46 -4.55 -8.78
C ARG A 126 -11.55 -4.47 -10.01
N ASP A 127 -11.82 -3.55 -10.91
CA ASP A 127 -11.04 -3.34 -12.13
C ASP A 127 -9.60 -2.89 -11.81
N TYR A 128 -9.44 -2.00 -10.84
CA TYR A 128 -8.15 -1.56 -10.33
C TYR A 128 -7.27 -2.73 -9.85
N ILE A 129 -7.83 -3.62 -9.03
CA ILE A 129 -7.10 -4.77 -8.50
C ILE A 129 -6.73 -5.75 -9.62
N LEU A 130 -7.64 -5.99 -10.56
CA LEU A 130 -7.36 -6.86 -11.71
C LEU A 130 -6.27 -6.28 -12.61
N ALA A 131 -6.30 -4.97 -12.87
CA ALA A 131 -5.26 -4.27 -13.62
C ALA A 131 -3.89 -4.37 -12.92
N MET A 132 -3.86 -4.14 -11.62
CA MET A 132 -2.64 -4.27 -10.81
C MET A 132 -2.07 -5.70 -10.84
N ARG A 133 -2.93 -6.70 -10.69
CA ARG A 133 -2.52 -8.11 -10.78
C ARG A 133 -2.01 -8.49 -12.17
N ALA A 134 -2.58 -7.93 -13.23
CA ALA A 134 -2.08 -8.14 -14.60
C ALA A 134 -0.64 -7.59 -14.76
N VAL A 135 -0.33 -6.46 -14.12
CA VAL A 135 1.03 -5.91 -14.08
C VAL A 135 1.97 -6.88 -13.35
N TRP A 136 1.60 -7.38 -12.18
CA TRP A 136 2.42 -8.35 -11.44
C TRP A 136 2.64 -9.66 -12.19
N GLN A 137 1.61 -10.17 -12.87
CA GLN A 137 1.74 -11.38 -13.72
C GLN A 137 2.69 -11.15 -14.89
N CYS A 138 2.62 -9.97 -15.54
CA CYS A 138 3.56 -9.59 -16.57
C CYS A 138 5.02 -9.62 -16.05
N TRP A 139 5.29 -9.00 -14.91
CA TRP A 139 6.63 -8.96 -14.32
C TRP A 139 7.10 -10.33 -13.81
N GLN A 140 6.21 -11.12 -13.23
CA GLN A 140 6.57 -12.42 -12.67
C GLN A 140 6.83 -13.48 -13.72
N ASN A 141 6.03 -13.50 -14.79
CA ASN A 141 6.04 -14.58 -15.77
C ASN A 141 6.69 -14.18 -17.11
N GLY A 142 7.00 -12.91 -17.33
CA GLY A 142 7.48 -12.39 -18.62
C GLY A 142 6.40 -12.39 -19.71
N GLU A 143 5.12 -12.44 -19.34
CA GLU A 143 3.99 -12.42 -20.27
C GLU A 143 3.71 -10.97 -20.74
N PRO A 144 3.17 -10.79 -21.97
CA PRO A 144 2.75 -9.46 -22.40
C PRO A 144 1.70 -8.86 -21.46
N LEU A 145 1.90 -7.60 -21.06
CA LEU A 145 0.89 -6.89 -20.27
C LEU A 145 -0.40 -6.74 -21.08
N LYS A 146 -1.50 -7.29 -20.53
CA LYS A 146 -2.83 -7.18 -21.15
C LYS A 146 -3.90 -7.09 -20.08
N HIS A 147 -4.54 -5.93 -20.00
CA HIS A 147 -5.75 -5.72 -19.21
C HIS A 147 -6.68 -4.78 -19.98
N ASP A 148 -7.89 -5.23 -20.29
CA ASP A 148 -8.92 -4.45 -21.00
C ASP A 148 -10.18 -4.39 -20.12
N GLY A 149 -10.11 -3.54 -19.09
CA GLY A 149 -11.22 -3.31 -18.17
C GLY A 149 -12.07 -2.09 -18.53
N ASP A 150 -13.14 -1.89 -17.77
CA ASP A 150 -14.05 -0.75 -17.98
C ASP A 150 -13.45 0.59 -17.54
N HIS A 151 -12.55 0.57 -16.58
CA HIS A 151 -11.92 1.77 -16.01
C HIS A 151 -10.42 1.88 -16.33
N TYR A 152 -9.74 0.77 -16.56
CA TYR A 152 -8.30 0.72 -16.80
C TYR A 152 -7.98 -0.18 -17.99
N LYS A 153 -7.13 0.33 -18.89
CA LYS A 153 -6.63 -0.41 -20.07
C LYS A 153 -5.12 -0.34 -20.07
N LEU A 154 -4.46 -1.50 -20.01
CA LEU A 154 -3.01 -1.63 -19.94
C LEU A 154 -2.56 -2.66 -20.97
N ASP A 155 -1.73 -2.26 -21.93
CA ASP A 155 -1.26 -3.11 -23.03
C ASP A 155 0.21 -2.84 -23.43
N LEU A 156 0.92 -2.03 -22.62
CA LEU A 156 2.30 -1.66 -22.89
C LEU A 156 3.21 -1.99 -21.70
N MET A 157 4.17 -2.86 -21.92
CA MET A 157 5.34 -3.06 -21.07
C MET A 157 6.58 -3.16 -21.94
N VAL A 158 7.59 -2.36 -21.62
CA VAL A 158 8.87 -2.42 -22.31
C VAL A 158 9.98 -2.82 -21.34
N PRO A 159 11.08 -3.44 -21.79
CA PRO A 159 12.10 -4.01 -20.89
C PRO A 159 12.68 -3.02 -19.88
N LEU A 160 12.75 -1.73 -20.23
CA LEU A 160 13.26 -0.69 -19.32
C LEU A 160 12.42 -0.52 -18.05
N PHE A 161 11.12 -0.84 -18.10
CA PHE A 161 10.16 -0.68 -16.99
C PHE A 161 9.72 -2.01 -16.38
N ASP A 162 10.32 -3.11 -16.81
CA ASP A 162 10.07 -4.43 -16.25
C ASP A 162 11.11 -4.74 -15.16
N PRO A 163 10.70 -4.79 -13.88
CA PRO A 163 11.62 -5.09 -12.77
C PRO A 163 11.98 -6.57 -12.65
N GLY A 164 11.36 -7.43 -13.45
CA GLY A 164 11.51 -8.89 -13.38
C GLY A 164 10.80 -9.55 -12.18
N PRO A 165 10.94 -10.88 -12.07
CA PRO A 165 10.30 -11.68 -11.03
C PRO A 165 10.91 -11.45 -9.63
N ILE A 166 10.12 -11.81 -8.61
CA ILE A 166 10.52 -11.78 -7.20
C ILE A 166 10.14 -13.09 -6.50
N ASP A 167 10.80 -13.40 -5.38
CA ASP A 167 10.58 -14.66 -4.65
C ASP A 167 9.19 -14.73 -3.98
N HIS A 168 8.63 -13.61 -3.57
CA HIS A 168 7.36 -13.52 -2.84
C HIS A 168 6.30 -12.76 -3.65
N ALA A 169 6.00 -13.23 -4.86
CA ALA A 169 5.10 -12.53 -5.79
C ALA A 169 3.62 -12.52 -5.39
N ASP A 170 3.20 -13.41 -4.49
CA ASP A 170 1.82 -13.49 -4.02
C ASP A 170 1.58 -12.47 -2.89
N ILE A 171 1.29 -11.23 -3.29
CA ILE A 171 1.00 -10.13 -2.35
C ILE A 171 -0.48 -10.17 -1.98
N PRO A 172 -0.85 -10.40 -0.69
CA PRO A 172 -2.23 -10.33 -0.24
C PRO A 172 -2.82 -8.93 -0.45
N VAL A 173 -4.03 -8.86 -1.01
CA VAL A 173 -4.77 -7.60 -1.22
C VAL A 173 -6.05 -7.62 -0.43
N HIS A 174 -6.23 -6.66 0.47
CA HIS A 174 -7.42 -6.44 1.29
C HIS A 174 -8.14 -5.16 0.87
N ILE A 175 -9.48 -5.08 1.05
CA ILE A 175 -10.31 -3.91 0.76
C ILE A 175 -11.31 -3.66 1.90
#